data_83379e63c9abb5b6938cbc4b37b8e87b
#
_entry.id   83379e63c9abb5b6938cbc4b37b8e87b
#
_cell.length_a   1.000
_cell.length_b   1.000
_cell.length_c   1.000
_cell.angle_alpha   90.00
_cell.angle_beta   90.00
_cell.angle_gamma   90.00
#
_symmetry.space_group_name_H-M   'P 1'
#
loop_
_entity.id
_entity.type
_entity.pdbx_description
1 polymer ?
#
loop_
_entity_poly.entity_id
_entity_poly.type
_entity_poly.pdbx_seq_one_letter_code
_entity_poly.pdbx_strand_id
1 'polypeptide(L)'
;MIDIFKNEIKSSLGSEFPDNAEDQLWGGIEAVFKSWNGARAISYRKIENIPEEWGTAVNVQTMVFGNTGKESATGVAFTRNPATGENKFFGEWLTNAQGEDVVAGLRTPNPLNEDTKTEDTKHLPLSLIHI
;
A
#
# COMPACT_ATOMS: atom_id res chain seq x y z
N MET A 1 24.14 4.19 -4.38
CA MET A 1 22.87 3.52 -4.74
C MET A 1 21.86 4.49 -5.34
N ILE A 2 21.54 5.61 -4.70
CA ILE A 2 20.59 6.62 -5.22
C ILE A 2 21.02 7.12 -6.62
N ASP A 3 22.29 7.48 -6.80
CA ASP A 3 22.79 7.99 -8.08
C ASP A 3 22.69 6.96 -9.21
N ILE A 4 22.85 5.67 -8.89
CA ILE A 4 22.67 4.58 -9.87
C ILE A 4 21.23 4.57 -10.37
N PHE A 5 20.25 4.65 -9.45
CA PHE A 5 18.83 4.68 -9.82
C PHE A 5 18.46 5.95 -10.61
N LYS A 6 18.97 7.11 -10.21
CA LYS A 6 18.73 8.35 -10.95
C LYS A 6 19.28 8.27 -12.38
N ASN A 7 20.49 7.72 -12.55
CA ASN A 7 21.08 7.52 -13.86
C ASN A 7 20.28 6.53 -14.72
N GLU A 8 19.77 5.46 -14.12
CA GLU A 8 18.91 4.50 -14.82
C GLU A 8 17.59 5.15 -15.27
N ILE A 9 16.97 5.94 -14.42
CA ILE A 9 15.75 6.68 -14.75
C ILE A 9 16.04 7.64 -15.93
N LYS A 10 17.13 8.39 -15.86
CA LYS A 10 17.53 9.33 -16.92
C LYS A 10 17.77 8.60 -18.24
N SER A 11 18.43 7.44 -18.22
CA SER A 11 18.71 6.66 -19.43
C SER A 11 17.44 6.05 -20.04
N SER A 12 16.51 5.61 -19.20
CA SER A 12 15.29 4.92 -19.63
C SER A 12 14.18 5.88 -20.05
N LEU A 13 14.02 7.00 -19.35
CA LEU A 13 12.91 7.95 -19.57
C LEU A 13 13.34 9.22 -20.32
N GLY A 14 14.64 9.46 -20.50
CA GLY A 14 15.16 10.66 -21.15
C GLY A 14 15.04 11.94 -20.32
N SER A 15 14.60 11.84 -19.06
CA SER A 15 14.44 12.95 -18.12
C SER A 15 15.06 12.63 -16.77
N GLU A 16 15.52 13.65 -16.07
CA GLU A 16 16.04 13.47 -14.71
C GLU A 16 14.92 13.29 -13.70
N PHE A 17 15.18 12.48 -12.65
CA PHE A 17 14.29 12.41 -11.51
C PHE A 17 14.34 13.74 -10.74
N PRO A 18 13.20 14.38 -10.45
CA PRO A 18 13.19 15.65 -9.75
C PRO A 18 13.68 15.51 -8.30
N ASP A 19 14.61 16.37 -7.90
CA ASP A 19 15.12 16.43 -6.53
C ASP A 19 14.27 17.29 -5.59
N ASN A 20 13.50 18.22 -6.15
CA ASN A 20 12.61 19.09 -5.41
C ASN A 20 11.33 18.35 -5.00
N ALA A 21 10.96 18.43 -3.73
CA ALA A 21 9.78 17.74 -3.20
C ALA A 21 8.45 18.25 -3.81
N GLU A 22 8.38 19.52 -4.15
CA GLU A 22 7.19 20.11 -4.78
C GLU A 22 7.03 19.60 -6.22
N ASP A 23 8.13 19.51 -6.98
CA ASP A 23 8.12 18.94 -8.32
C ASP A 23 7.74 17.46 -8.31
N GLN A 24 8.21 16.70 -7.31
CA GLN A 24 7.80 15.31 -7.10
C GLN A 24 6.31 15.20 -6.80
N LEU A 25 5.78 16.07 -5.93
CA LEU A 25 4.36 16.11 -5.58
C LEU A 25 3.50 16.38 -6.81
N TRP A 26 3.82 17.45 -7.55
CA TRP A 26 3.06 17.80 -8.75
C TRP A 26 3.19 16.75 -9.85
N GLY A 27 4.36 16.16 -10.03
CA GLY A 27 4.55 15.04 -10.94
C GLY A 27 3.69 13.82 -10.58
N GLY A 28 3.59 13.50 -9.28
CA GLY A 28 2.72 12.44 -8.78
C GLY A 28 1.23 12.73 -9.00
N ILE A 29 0.79 13.95 -8.72
CA ILE A 29 -0.59 14.41 -8.96
C ILE A 29 -0.92 14.30 -10.46
N GLU A 30 -0.05 14.79 -11.31
CA GLU A 30 -0.22 14.73 -12.77
C GLU A 30 -0.32 13.28 -13.27
N ALA A 31 0.53 12.39 -12.75
CA ALA A 31 0.52 10.97 -13.10
C ALA A 31 -0.83 10.30 -12.74
N VAL A 32 -1.42 10.63 -11.60
CA VAL A 32 -2.74 10.14 -11.21
C VAL A 32 -3.81 10.63 -12.16
N PHE A 33 -3.85 11.92 -12.49
CA PHE A 33 -4.81 12.45 -13.47
C PHE A 33 -4.63 11.83 -14.86
N LYS A 34 -3.41 11.66 -15.33
CA LYS A 34 -3.11 11.00 -16.60
C LYS A 34 -3.55 9.53 -16.62
N SER A 35 -3.47 8.84 -15.48
CA SER A 35 -3.85 7.43 -15.36
C SER A 35 -5.33 7.18 -15.68
N TRP A 36 -6.21 8.18 -15.49
CA TRP A 36 -7.63 8.11 -15.88
C TRP A 36 -7.80 7.78 -17.37
N ASN A 37 -6.92 8.28 -18.22
CA ASN A 37 -6.93 8.07 -19.67
C ASN A 37 -6.03 6.89 -20.10
N GLY A 38 -5.53 6.12 -19.18
CA GLY A 38 -4.79 4.89 -19.48
C GLY A 38 -5.69 3.80 -20.05
N ALA A 39 -5.16 2.98 -20.96
CA ALA A 39 -5.95 1.95 -21.67
C ALA A 39 -6.67 0.98 -20.71
N ARG A 40 -6.02 0.59 -19.61
CA ARG A 40 -6.63 -0.26 -18.58
C ARG A 40 -7.80 0.43 -17.89
N ALA A 41 -7.66 1.69 -17.50
CA ALA A 41 -8.71 2.46 -16.84
C ALA A 41 -9.91 2.68 -17.76
N ILE A 42 -9.69 2.98 -19.03
CA ILE A 42 -10.75 3.11 -20.04
C ILE A 42 -11.51 1.78 -20.21
N SER A 43 -10.79 0.66 -20.32
CA SER A 43 -11.42 -0.65 -20.46
C SER A 43 -12.24 -1.02 -19.23
N TYR A 44 -11.72 -0.74 -18.03
CA TYR A 44 -12.43 -0.97 -16.77
C TYR A 44 -13.72 -0.15 -16.69
N ARG A 45 -13.66 1.15 -16.99
CA ARG A 45 -14.86 2.00 -16.99
C ARG A 45 -15.94 1.52 -17.96
N LYS A 46 -15.54 1.04 -19.13
CA LYS A 46 -16.51 0.46 -20.10
C LYS A 46 -17.20 -0.79 -19.57
N ILE A 47 -16.45 -1.66 -18.87
CA ILE A 47 -17.00 -2.88 -18.27
C ILE A 47 -17.98 -2.54 -17.14
N GLU A 48 -17.59 -1.62 -16.28
CA GLU A 48 -18.33 -1.24 -15.07
C GLU A 48 -19.38 -0.14 -15.32
N ASN A 49 -19.56 0.32 -16.58
CA ASN A 49 -20.46 1.40 -16.95
C ASN A 49 -20.24 2.70 -16.16
N ILE A 50 -18.98 3.04 -15.91
CA ILE A 50 -18.59 4.27 -15.22
C ILE A 50 -18.53 5.41 -16.25
N PRO A 51 -19.25 6.54 -16.02
CA PRO A 51 -19.24 7.68 -16.94
C PRO A 51 -17.85 8.29 -17.09
N GLU A 52 -17.48 8.60 -18.33
CA GLU A 52 -16.18 9.20 -18.66
C GLU A 52 -16.02 10.61 -18.07
N GLU A 53 -17.10 11.34 -17.94
CA GLU A 53 -17.13 12.71 -17.43
C GLU A 53 -16.90 12.83 -15.92
N TRP A 54 -16.93 11.73 -15.17
CA TRP A 54 -16.70 11.79 -13.73
C TRP A 54 -15.26 12.21 -13.37
N GLY A 55 -14.29 11.79 -14.17
CA GLY A 55 -12.90 12.06 -13.87
C GLY A 55 -12.38 11.30 -12.65
N THR A 56 -11.24 11.73 -12.14
CA THR A 56 -10.60 11.17 -10.95
C THR A 56 -10.19 12.28 -9.99
N ALA A 57 -9.87 11.92 -8.76
CA ALA A 57 -9.37 12.82 -7.73
C ALA A 57 -8.06 12.30 -7.14
N VAL A 58 -7.30 13.20 -6.54
CA VAL A 58 -6.04 12.90 -5.86
C VAL A 58 -6.14 13.29 -4.40
N ASN A 59 -5.81 12.36 -3.51
CA ASN A 59 -5.63 12.62 -2.10
C ASN A 59 -4.12 12.60 -1.78
N VAL A 60 -3.62 13.68 -1.20
CA VAL A 60 -2.26 13.73 -0.66
C VAL A 60 -2.34 13.47 0.83
N GLN A 61 -1.79 12.35 1.25
CA GLN A 61 -1.88 11.90 2.64
C GLN A 61 -0.48 11.77 3.24
N THR A 62 -0.33 12.23 4.47
CA THR A 62 0.90 12.03 5.25
C THR A 62 1.17 10.54 5.42
N MET A 63 2.38 10.12 5.08
CA MET A 63 2.82 8.75 5.29
C MET A 63 3.33 8.57 6.72
N VAL A 64 2.85 7.52 7.37
CA VAL A 64 3.37 7.04 8.66
C VAL A 64 4.20 5.80 8.41
N PHE A 65 5.41 5.79 8.99
CA PHE A 65 6.38 4.71 8.75
C PHE A 65 6.34 3.68 9.86
N GLY A 66 6.04 2.43 9.51
CA GLY A 66 6.03 1.30 10.43
C GLY A 66 7.40 0.66 10.64
N ASN A 67 8.47 1.22 10.05
CA ASN A 67 9.84 0.70 10.08
C ASN A 67 10.86 1.67 10.72
N THR A 68 10.42 2.49 11.66
CA THR A 68 11.28 3.45 12.36
C THR A 68 11.95 2.89 13.62
N GLY A 69 11.71 1.63 13.93
CA GLY A 69 12.31 0.93 15.08
C GLY A 69 11.36 -0.10 15.68
N LYS A 70 11.75 -0.64 16.84
CA LYS A 70 11.02 -1.74 17.50
C LYS A 70 9.63 -1.34 18.00
N GLU A 71 9.40 -0.05 18.23
CA GLU A 71 8.12 0.51 18.68
C GLU A 71 7.19 0.88 17.51
N SER A 72 7.60 0.63 16.27
CA SER A 72 6.80 0.86 15.08
C SER A 72 6.32 -0.44 14.47
N ALA A 73 5.17 -0.40 13.81
CA ALA A 73 4.58 -1.57 13.18
C ALA A 73 3.76 -1.18 11.95
N THR A 74 3.54 -2.14 11.08
CA THR A 74 2.63 -2.04 9.94
C THR A 74 1.74 -3.27 9.92
N GLY A 75 0.48 -3.09 9.58
CA GLY A 75 -0.47 -4.20 9.48
C GLY A 75 -1.50 -3.98 8.38
N VAL A 76 -2.23 -5.05 8.09
CA VAL A 76 -3.37 -5.05 7.18
C VAL A 76 -4.57 -5.59 7.93
N ALA A 77 -5.70 -4.90 7.83
CA ALA A 77 -6.93 -5.28 8.52
C ALA A 77 -8.12 -5.23 7.55
N PHE A 78 -9.02 -6.19 7.73
CA PHE A 78 -10.25 -6.34 6.96
C PHE A 78 -11.44 -6.41 7.91
N THR A 79 -12.54 -5.81 7.56
CA THR A 79 -13.80 -5.88 8.31
C THR A 79 -14.51 -7.24 8.15
N ARG A 80 -14.07 -8.04 7.18
CA ARG A 80 -14.52 -9.42 6.94
C ARG A 80 -13.32 -10.29 6.62
N ASN A 81 -13.44 -11.57 6.94
CA ASN A 81 -12.44 -12.55 6.53
C ASN A 81 -12.40 -12.64 4.98
N PRO A 82 -11.28 -12.29 4.33
CA PRO A 82 -11.19 -12.27 2.86
C PRO A 82 -11.30 -13.64 2.22
N ALA A 83 -11.04 -14.73 2.94
CA ALA A 83 -11.12 -16.10 2.42
C ALA A 83 -12.53 -16.69 2.52
N THR A 84 -13.28 -16.37 3.58
CA THR A 84 -14.60 -16.99 3.87
C THR A 84 -15.77 -16.03 3.69
N GLY A 85 -15.54 -14.71 3.66
CA GLY A 85 -16.56 -13.68 3.66
C GLY A 85 -17.26 -13.48 5.02
N GLU A 86 -16.87 -14.24 6.04
CA GLU A 86 -17.46 -14.17 7.39
C GLU A 86 -17.29 -12.76 7.98
N ASN A 87 -18.32 -12.26 8.66
CA ASN A 87 -18.30 -10.94 9.29
C ASN A 87 -17.49 -11.01 10.61
N LYS A 88 -16.20 -11.22 10.47
CA LYS A 88 -15.21 -11.19 11.54
C LYS A 88 -14.06 -10.30 11.13
N PHE A 89 -13.62 -9.49 12.07
CA PHE A 89 -12.43 -8.66 11.87
C PHE A 89 -11.20 -9.55 11.71
N PHE A 90 -10.51 -9.39 10.58
CA PHE A 90 -9.37 -10.22 10.20
C PHE A 90 -8.17 -9.32 9.92
N GLY A 91 -6.95 -9.75 10.29
CA GLY A 91 -5.77 -8.99 9.98
C GLY A 91 -4.49 -9.56 10.55
N GLU A 92 -3.41 -8.97 10.07
CA GLU A 92 -2.03 -9.35 10.39
C GLU A 92 -1.17 -8.10 10.55
N TRP A 93 -0.11 -8.18 11.35
CA TRP A 93 0.79 -7.08 11.58
C TRP A 93 2.24 -7.54 11.79
N LEU A 94 3.20 -6.65 11.50
CA LEU A 94 4.64 -6.87 11.72
C LEU A 94 5.26 -5.66 12.40
N THR A 95 6.11 -5.90 13.39
CA THR A 95 6.96 -4.85 13.97
C THR A 95 8.08 -4.46 13.03
N ASN A 96 8.46 -3.19 13.08
CA ASN A 96 9.55 -2.62 12.29
C ASN A 96 9.48 -3.06 10.81
N ALA A 97 8.35 -2.78 10.18
CA ALA A 97 8.01 -3.25 8.84
C ALA A 97 7.29 -2.18 8.02
N GLN A 98 7.37 -2.31 6.71
CA GLN A 98 6.55 -1.58 5.74
C GLN A 98 5.42 -2.47 5.22
N GLY A 99 4.44 -1.88 4.50
CA GLY A 99 3.32 -2.62 3.95
C GLY A 99 3.73 -3.77 3.04
N GLU A 100 4.79 -3.60 2.27
CA GLU A 100 5.35 -4.64 1.40
C GLU A 100 5.83 -5.87 2.17
N ASP A 101 6.42 -5.69 3.33
CA ASP A 101 6.89 -6.81 4.19
C ASP A 101 5.72 -7.69 4.64
N VAL A 102 4.55 -7.06 4.88
CA VAL A 102 3.33 -7.79 5.29
C VAL A 102 2.74 -8.57 4.11
N VAL A 103 2.59 -7.92 2.95
CA VAL A 103 1.88 -8.52 1.80
C VAL A 103 2.76 -9.45 0.96
N ALA A 104 4.07 -9.29 0.99
CA ALA A 104 5.00 -10.14 0.23
C ALA A 104 5.28 -11.50 0.90
N GLY A 105 4.84 -11.70 2.15
CA GLY A 105 5.06 -12.95 2.88
C GLY A 105 6.52 -13.25 3.21
N LEU A 106 7.38 -12.24 3.25
CA LEU A 106 8.81 -12.40 3.55
C LEU A 106 9.09 -12.73 5.02
N ARG A 107 8.15 -12.42 5.89
CA ARG A 107 8.20 -12.67 7.33
C ARG A 107 6.86 -13.20 7.77
N THR A 108 6.85 -14.07 8.79
CA THR A 108 5.59 -14.54 9.38
C THR A 108 4.95 -13.40 10.19
N PRO A 109 3.76 -12.93 9.80
CA PRO A 109 3.09 -11.87 10.51
C PRO A 109 2.46 -12.37 11.82
N ASN A 110 2.25 -11.44 12.74
CA ASN A 110 1.50 -11.69 13.96
C ASN A 110 -0.01 -11.56 13.68
N PRO A 111 -0.85 -12.37 14.29
CA PRO A 111 -2.30 -12.22 14.19
C PRO A 111 -2.78 -10.93 14.88
N LEU A 112 -3.81 -10.31 14.33
CA LEU A 112 -4.33 -9.06 14.85
C LEU A 112 -5.18 -9.28 16.13
N ASN A 113 -5.88 -10.39 16.21
CA ASN A 113 -6.74 -10.78 17.35
C ASN A 113 -6.73 -12.30 17.56
N GLU A 114 -7.38 -12.78 18.63
CA GLU A 114 -7.45 -14.21 18.96
C GLU A 114 -8.13 -15.04 17.87
N ASP A 115 -9.16 -14.50 17.22
CA ASP A 115 -9.92 -15.19 16.17
C ASP A 115 -9.10 -15.45 14.90
N THR A 116 -8.01 -14.71 14.70
CA THR A 116 -7.11 -14.84 13.56
C THR A 116 -5.90 -15.73 13.86
N LYS A 117 -5.75 -16.21 15.10
CA LYS A 117 -4.70 -17.16 15.45
C LYS A 117 -4.96 -18.54 14.83
N THR A 118 -3.93 -19.08 14.23
CA THR A 118 -3.86 -20.48 13.77
C THR A 118 -3.04 -21.31 14.75
N GLU A 119 -3.01 -22.63 14.57
CA GLU A 119 -2.16 -23.52 15.38
C GLU A 119 -0.68 -23.07 15.35
N ASP A 120 -0.18 -22.65 14.18
CA ASP A 120 1.19 -22.21 14.00
C ASP A 120 1.48 -20.83 14.62
N THR A 121 0.45 -20.01 14.81
CA THR A 121 0.58 -18.63 15.32
C THR A 121 0.09 -18.44 16.75
N LYS A 122 -0.36 -19.51 17.43
CA LYS A 122 -0.87 -19.45 18.80
C LYS A 122 0.10 -18.80 19.79
N HIS A 123 1.39 -18.96 19.58
CA HIS A 123 2.45 -18.42 20.44
C HIS A 123 2.81 -16.96 20.15
N LEU A 124 2.31 -16.40 19.05
CA LEU A 124 2.63 -15.03 18.66
C LEU A 124 1.81 -14.00 19.44
N PRO A 125 2.39 -12.83 19.73
CA PRO A 125 1.69 -11.76 20.42
C PRO A 125 0.54 -11.20 19.57
N LEU A 126 -0.48 -10.70 20.25
CA LEU A 126 -1.53 -9.92 19.58
C LEU A 126 -1.05 -8.49 19.34
N SER A 127 -1.72 -7.81 18.42
CA SER A 127 -1.52 -6.37 18.26
C SER A 127 -1.86 -5.64 19.57
N LEU A 128 -1.03 -4.68 19.95
CA LEU A 128 -1.29 -3.77 21.07
C LEU A 128 -2.39 -2.75 20.73
N ILE A 129 -2.89 -2.74 19.53
CA ILE A 129 -3.98 -1.87 19.11
C ILE A 129 -5.26 -2.50 19.60
N HIS A 130 -5.78 -1.99 20.70
CA HIS A 130 -7.16 -2.24 21.11
C HIS A 130 -8.07 -1.43 20.18
N ILE A 131 -8.65 -2.11 19.20
CA ILE A 131 -9.73 -1.57 18.38
C ILE A 131 -11.06 -1.95 19.01
#